data_4332b3f57cc4ac9461bc849d58f8c36b
#
_entry.id   4332b3f57cc4ac9461bc849d58f8c36b
#
_cell.length_a   1.000
_cell.length_b   1.000
_cell.length_c   1.000
_cell.angle_alpha   90.00
_cell.angle_beta   90.00
_cell.angle_gamma   90.00
#
_symmetry.space_group_name_H-M   'P 1'
#
loop_
_entity.id
_entity.type
_entity.pdbx_description
1 polymer ?
#
loop_
_entity_poly.entity_id
_entity_poly.type
_entity_poly.pdbx_seq_one_letter_code
_entity_poly.pdbx_strand_id
1 'polypeptide(L)'
;MKHHRLAIVRQKYRPDGGAERFVSRALTALSNQNLELNVITREWQGEKQDDWHIHICDPRKWGRISRERGFAHAARALWQQQQFDIVQSHERIPGCDIYRAGDGVHRRWLLQRTRILPAWRAQMLMHDRYHRYVMNAEREM
;
A
#
# COMPACT_ATOMS: atom_id res chain seq x y z
N MET A 1 4.56 -23.93 -19.32
CA MET A 1 5.34 -23.09 -18.39
C MET A 1 4.42 -22.54 -17.32
N LYS A 2 4.87 -22.62 -16.09
CA LYS A 2 4.12 -22.07 -14.97
C LYS A 2 4.36 -20.56 -14.93
N HIS A 3 3.30 -19.78 -15.14
CA HIS A 3 3.37 -18.33 -14.94
C HIS A 3 3.37 -18.02 -13.45
N HIS A 4 4.32 -17.21 -13.02
CA HIS A 4 4.30 -16.69 -11.65
C HIS A 4 3.31 -15.55 -11.55
N ARG A 5 2.58 -15.50 -10.44
CA ARG A 5 1.55 -14.49 -10.19
C ARG A 5 2.06 -13.50 -9.15
N LEU A 6 2.28 -12.27 -9.58
CA LEU A 6 2.72 -11.16 -8.73
C LEU A 6 1.54 -10.23 -8.45
N ALA A 7 1.36 -9.85 -7.20
CA ALA A 7 0.41 -8.80 -6.80
C ALA A 7 1.14 -7.58 -6.26
N ILE A 8 0.75 -6.40 -6.71
CA ILE A 8 1.19 -5.11 -6.18
C ILE A 8 -0.01 -4.44 -5.53
N VAL A 9 0.16 -4.01 -4.28
CA VAL A 9 -0.91 -3.44 -3.46
C VAL A 9 -0.65 -1.96 -3.24
N ARG A 10 -1.58 -1.12 -3.69
CA ARG A 10 -1.55 0.34 -3.48
C ARG A 10 -2.98 0.87 -3.44
N GLN A 11 -3.32 1.69 -2.44
CA GLN A 11 -4.70 2.18 -2.28
C GLN A 11 -5.17 3.02 -3.45
N LYS A 12 -4.34 3.91 -3.97
CA LYS A 12 -4.69 4.78 -5.10
C LYS A 12 -3.64 4.70 -6.17
N TYR A 13 -4.08 4.65 -7.40
CA TYR A 13 -3.22 4.75 -8.56
C TYR A 13 -3.64 5.96 -9.41
N ARG A 14 -2.74 6.91 -9.54
CA ARG A 14 -2.88 8.10 -10.39
C ARG A 14 -1.65 8.24 -11.26
N PRO A 15 -1.79 8.44 -12.58
CA PRO A 15 -0.64 8.46 -13.48
C PRO A 15 0.32 9.63 -13.25
N ASP A 16 -0.12 10.70 -12.59
CA ASP A 16 0.68 11.89 -12.27
C ASP A 16 1.40 11.81 -10.91
N GLY A 17 1.12 10.80 -10.11
CA GLY A 17 1.79 10.61 -8.83
C GLY A 17 3.20 10.03 -8.96
N GLY A 18 4.10 10.41 -8.06
CA GLY A 18 5.49 9.92 -8.08
C GLY A 18 5.61 8.43 -7.78
N ALA A 19 4.88 7.95 -6.78
CA ALA A 19 4.85 6.54 -6.41
C ALA A 19 4.18 5.70 -7.49
N GLU A 20 3.13 6.24 -8.09
CA GLU A 20 2.38 5.60 -9.16
C GLU A 20 3.21 5.47 -10.44
N ARG A 21 4.05 6.45 -10.74
CA ARG A 21 5.01 6.34 -11.86
C ARG A 21 5.97 5.17 -11.67
N PHE A 22 6.43 4.96 -10.43
CA PHE A 22 7.27 3.82 -10.12
C PHE A 22 6.53 2.51 -10.36
N VAL A 23 5.30 2.38 -9.88
CA VAL A 23 4.47 1.18 -10.08
C VAL A 23 4.25 0.94 -11.57
N SER A 24 3.88 1.96 -12.33
CA SER A 24 3.67 1.86 -13.76
C SER A 24 4.93 1.39 -14.50
N ARG A 25 6.08 1.96 -14.18
CA ARG A 25 7.37 1.56 -14.77
C ARG A 25 7.74 0.13 -14.41
N ALA A 26 7.52 -0.26 -13.15
CA ALA A 26 7.80 -1.62 -12.70
C ALA A 26 6.90 -2.63 -13.43
N LEU A 27 5.61 -2.34 -13.55
CA LEU A 27 4.67 -3.20 -14.28
C LEU A 27 5.07 -3.33 -15.75
N THR A 28 5.43 -2.23 -16.39
CA THR A 28 5.89 -2.23 -17.79
C THR A 28 7.16 -3.04 -17.96
N ALA A 29 8.13 -2.88 -17.06
CA ALA A 29 9.38 -3.64 -17.10
C ALA A 29 9.17 -5.14 -16.88
N LEU A 30 8.20 -5.51 -16.06
CA LEU A 30 7.92 -6.91 -15.71
C LEU A 30 6.97 -7.60 -16.71
N SER A 31 6.26 -6.83 -17.54
CA SER A 31 5.27 -7.39 -18.48
C SER A 31 5.85 -8.41 -19.47
N ASN A 32 7.15 -8.36 -19.74
CA ASN A 32 7.84 -9.29 -20.66
C ASN A 32 8.53 -10.47 -19.96
N GLN A 33 8.27 -10.67 -18.64
CA GLN A 33 9.03 -11.61 -17.82
C GLN A 33 8.27 -12.89 -17.49
N ASN A 34 7.25 -13.28 -18.25
CA ASN A 34 6.42 -14.46 -17.96
C ASN A 34 5.70 -14.38 -16.62
N LEU A 35 5.31 -13.18 -16.22
CA LEU A 35 4.61 -12.91 -14.97
C LEU A 35 3.17 -12.51 -15.25
N GLU A 36 2.24 -13.06 -14.47
CA GLU A 36 0.89 -12.52 -14.39
C GLU A 36 0.91 -11.36 -13.40
N LEU A 37 0.62 -10.15 -13.87
CA LEU A 37 0.66 -8.94 -13.05
C LEU A 37 -0.74 -8.61 -12.54
N ASN A 38 -0.85 -8.49 -11.22
CA ASN A 38 -2.10 -8.17 -10.54
C ASN A 38 -1.87 -6.91 -9.71
N VAL A 39 -2.83 -5.99 -9.73
CA VAL A 39 -2.82 -4.79 -8.90
C VAL A 39 -4.03 -4.81 -8.00
N ILE A 40 -3.84 -4.68 -6.70
CA ILE A 40 -4.91 -4.56 -5.71
C ILE A 40 -4.96 -3.10 -5.27
N THR A 41 -6.07 -2.41 -5.55
CA THR A 41 -6.22 -0.98 -5.30
C THR A 41 -7.67 -0.64 -4.95
N ARG A 42 -7.87 0.51 -4.30
CA ARG A 42 -9.22 1.07 -4.13
C ARG A 42 -9.70 1.72 -5.41
N GLU A 43 -8.80 2.39 -6.11
CA GLU A 43 -9.14 3.28 -7.21
C GLU A 43 -8.01 3.24 -8.24
N TRP A 44 -8.38 3.03 -9.48
CA TRP A 44 -7.44 3.04 -10.60
C TRP A 44 -7.81 4.16 -11.55
N GLN A 45 -6.88 5.06 -11.82
CA GLN A 45 -7.00 6.11 -12.83
C GLN A 45 -5.88 5.96 -13.85
N GLY A 46 -6.23 6.06 -15.10
CA GLY A 46 -5.29 5.95 -16.21
C GLY A 46 -5.49 4.70 -17.07
N GLU A 47 -4.66 4.56 -18.07
CA GLU A 47 -4.70 3.42 -18.96
C GLU A 47 -4.07 2.20 -18.31
N LYS A 48 -4.60 1.03 -18.61
CA LYS A 48 -4.03 -0.26 -18.22
C LYS A 48 -3.65 -1.04 -19.46
N GLN A 49 -2.60 -1.82 -19.37
CA GLN A 49 -2.28 -2.79 -20.42
C GLN A 49 -3.18 -4.02 -20.29
N ASP A 50 -3.44 -4.70 -21.39
CA ASP A 50 -4.38 -5.83 -21.43
C ASP A 50 -3.94 -7.02 -20.57
N ASP A 51 -2.63 -7.15 -20.31
CA ASP A 51 -2.06 -8.21 -19.48
C ASP A 51 -2.06 -7.88 -17.99
N TRP A 52 -2.54 -6.71 -17.59
CA TRP A 52 -2.67 -6.34 -16.17
C TRP A 52 -4.06 -6.69 -15.64
N HIS A 53 -4.09 -7.36 -14.50
CA HIS A 53 -5.32 -7.69 -13.78
C HIS A 53 -5.52 -6.70 -12.63
N ILE A 54 -6.52 -5.85 -12.73
CA ILE A 54 -6.83 -4.82 -11.73
C ILE A 54 -7.95 -5.33 -10.82
N HIS A 55 -7.66 -5.44 -9.54
CA HIS A 55 -8.63 -5.83 -8.51
C HIS A 55 -9.01 -4.60 -7.69
N ILE A 56 -10.26 -4.21 -7.74
CA ILE A 56 -10.76 -3.05 -7.00
C ILE A 56 -11.31 -3.51 -5.66
N CYS A 57 -10.73 -3.00 -4.57
CA CYS A 57 -11.17 -3.20 -3.21
C CYS A 57 -11.47 -1.84 -2.59
N ASP A 58 -12.74 -1.45 -2.53
CA ASP A 58 -13.14 -0.15 -2.01
C ASP A 58 -14.21 -0.29 -0.93
N PRO A 59 -13.86 -0.86 0.27
CA PRO A 59 -14.81 -0.96 1.36
C PRO A 59 -15.18 0.43 1.92
N ARG A 60 -16.34 0.50 2.57
CA ARG A 60 -16.80 1.74 3.20
C ARG A 60 -15.78 2.25 4.21
N LYS A 61 -15.67 3.58 4.29
CA LYS A 61 -14.71 4.26 5.16
C LYS A 61 -15.40 5.41 5.90
N TRP A 62 -15.13 5.47 7.21
CA TRP A 62 -15.68 6.49 8.11
C TRP A 62 -14.57 7.30 8.79
N GLY A 63 -13.44 7.51 8.15
CA GLY A 63 -12.31 8.23 8.68
C GLY A 63 -11.00 7.58 8.25
N ARG A 64 -9.88 8.17 8.69
CA ARG A 64 -8.55 7.72 8.25
C ARG A 64 -8.21 6.31 8.70
N ILE A 65 -8.51 5.97 9.96
CA ILE A 65 -8.23 4.62 10.49
C ILE A 65 -9.10 3.59 9.78
N SER A 66 -10.40 3.85 9.64
CA SER A 66 -11.33 2.97 8.94
C SER A 66 -10.90 2.76 7.49
N ARG A 67 -10.43 3.81 6.83
CA ARG A 67 -9.93 3.75 5.45
C ARG A 67 -8.74 2.78 5.35
N GLU A 68 -7.74 2.94 6.22
CA GLU A 68 -6.54 2.10 6.21
C GLU A 68 -6.87 0.65 6.59
N ARG A 69 -7.59 0.46 7.68
CA ARG A 69 -7.95 -0.87 8.19
C ARG A 69 -8.85 -1.62 7.23
N GLY A 70 -9.85 -0.95 6.67
CA GLY A 70 -10.78 -1.57 5.73
C GLY A 70 -10.07 -2.05 4.47
N PHE A 71 -9.21 -1.21 3.90
CA PHE A 71 -8.42 -1.61 2.75
C PHE A 71 -7.45 -2.74 3.09
N ALA A 72 -6.77 -2.68 4.23
CA ALA A 72 -5.85 -3.73 4.68
C ALA A 72 -6.56 -5.08 4.79
N HIS A 73 -7.75 -5.11 5.39
CA HIS A 73 -8.55 -6.34 5.49
C HIS A 73 -8.97 -6.87 4.12
N ALA A 74 -9.51 -6.01 3.28
CA ALA A 74 -10.00 -6.41 1.95
C ALA A 74 -8.86 -6.89 1.05
N ALA A 75 -7.74 -6.18 1.02
CA ALA A 75 -6.58 -6.54 0.22
C ALA A 75 -5.98 -7.87 0.69
N ARG A 76 -5.81 -8.04 2.00
CA ARG A 76 -5.27 -9.28 2.58
C ARG A 76 -6.18 -10.47 2.29
N ALA A 77 -7.48 -10.32 2.47
CA ALA A 77 -8.45 -11.38 2.15
C ALA A 77 -8.36 -11.77 0.67
N LEU A 78 -8.24 -10.80 -0.22
CA LEU A 78 -8.12 -11.04 -1.63
C LEU A 78 -6.84 -11.80 -1.97
N TRP A 79 -5.69 -11.37 -1.48
CA TRP A 79 -4.44 -12.04 -1.82
C TRP A 79 -4.34 -13.44 -1.21
N GLN A 80 -4.93 -13.68 -0.05
CA GLN A 80 -5.03 -15.02 0.54
C GLN A 80 -5.93 -15.94 -0.27
N GLN A 81 -7.06 -15.42 -0.75
CA GLN A 81 -8.01 -16.17 -1.59
C GLN A 81 -7.39 -16.52 -2.95
N GLN A 82 -6.71 -15.57 -3.58
CA GLN A 82 -6.13 -15.72 -4.91
C GLN A 82 -4.81 -16.49 -4.91
N GLN A 83 -4.15 -16.63 -3.76
CA GLN A 83 -2.89 -17.35 -3.60
C GLN A 83 -1.82 -16.91 -4.60
N PHE A 84 -1.51 -15.61 -4.62
CA PHE A 84 -0.42 -15.08 -5.43
C PHE A 84 0.93 -15.64 -4.97
N ASP A 85 1.87 -15.83 -5.90
CA ASP A 85 3.21 -16.31 -5.57
C ASP A 85 4.00 -15.28 -4.75
N ILE A 86 3.89 -13.99 -5.11
CA ILE A 86 4.53 -12.90 -4.40
C ILE A 86 3.54 -11.73 -4.27
N VAL A 87 3.44 -11.18 -3.07
CA VAL A 87 2.67 -9.98 -2.78
C VAL A 87 3.61 -8.86 -2.34
N GLN A 88 3.72 -7.82 -3.14
CA GLN A 88 4.47 -6.61 -2.80
C GLN A 88 3.50 -5.50 -2.43
N SER A 89 3.58 -5.03 -1.19
CA SER A 89 2.72 -3.95 -0.72
C SER A 89 3.48 -2.62 -0.65
N HIS A 90 2.86 -1.57 -1.16
CA HIS A 90 3.27 -0.17 -0.96
C HIS A 90 2.52 0.47 0.20
N GLU A 91 1.57 -0.26 0.77
CA GLU A 91 0.81 0.13 1.95
C GLU A 91 1.28 -0.67 3.16
N ARG A 92 1.02 -0.12 4.36
CA ARG A 92 1.40 -0.76 5.63
C ARG A 92 0.40 -1.85 6.00
N ILE A 93 0.50 -2.99 5.33
CA ILE A 93 -0.40 -4.14 5.53
C ILE A 93 0.45 -5.35 5.93
N PRO A 94 0.44 -5.75 7.20
CA PRO A 94 1.19 -6.94 7.65
C PRO A 94 0.74 -8.20 6.91
N GLY A 95 1.69 -9.10 6.64
CA GLY A 95 1.44 -10.36 5.96
C GLY A 95 1.82 -10.39 4.48
N CYS A 96 2.28 -9.26 3.91
CA CYS A 96 2.83 -9.25 2.56
C CYS A 96 4.24 -9.87 2.52
N ASP A 97 4.68 -10.30 1.35
CA ASP A 97 6.02 -10.87 1.16
C ASP A 97 7.09 -9.78 1.09
N ILE A 98 6.77 -8.67 0.43
CA ILE A 98 7.67 -7.54 0.27
C ILE A 98 6.91 -6.25 0.63
N TYR A 99 7.49 -5.46 1.52
CA TYR A 99 7.00 -4.12 1.82
C TYR A 99 7.94 -3.08 1.24
N ARG A 100 7.42 -2.23 0.36
CA ARG A 100 8.17 -1.11 -0.18
C ARG A 100 7.82 0.17 0.58
N ALA A 101 8.72 0.60 1.45
CA ALA A 101 8.56 1.80 2.27
C ALA A 101 8.89 3.07 1.48
N GLY A 102 8.15 3.32 0.40
CA GLY A 102 8.39 4.48 -0.48
C GLY A 102 8.19 5.82 0.20
N ASP A 103 7.30 5.87 1.18
CA ASP A 103 7.01 7.08 1.96
C ASP A 103 7.86 7.17 3.25
N GLY A 104 8.84 6.27 3.42
CA GLY A 104 9.67 6.20 4.61
C GLY A 104 8.97 5.56 5.81
N VAL A 105 9.64 5.62 6.96
CA VAL A 105 9.12 5.08 8.22
C VAL A 105 8.33 6.16 8.94
N HIS A 106 7.04 5.91 9.16
CA HIS A 106 6.10 6.89 9.73
C HIS A 106 6.52 7.37 11.12
N ARG A 107 6.97 6.46 11.99
CA ARG A 107 7.47 6.81 13.32
C ARG A 107 8.64 7.79 13.22
N ARG A 108 9.56 7.58 12.30
CA ARG A 108 10.71 8.47 12.12
C ARG A 108 10.27 9.85 11.64
N TRP A 109 9.33 9.90 10.73
CA TRP A 109 8.74 11.16 10.27
C TRP A 109 8.09 11.91 11.42
N LEU A 110 7.29 11.24 12.26
CA LEU A 110 6.68 11.84 13.45
C LEU A 110 7.73 12.39 14.42
N LEU A 111 8.79 11.64 14.70
CA LEU A 111 9.88 12.08 15.58
C LEU A 111 10.56 13.35 15.04
N GLN A 112 10.77 13.44 13.74
CA GLN A 112 11.33 14.66 13.14
C GLN A 112 10.36 15.83 13.27
N ARG A 113 9.06 15.59 13.08
CA ARG A 113 8.06 16.63 13.19
C ARG A 113 7.93 17.17 14.63
N THR A 114 8.09 16.33 15.65
CA THR A 114 8.03 16.77 17.05
C THR A 114 9.14 17.75 17.42
N ARG A 115 10.25 17.79 16.68
CA ARG A 115 11.36 18.72 16.94
C ARG A 115 11.00 20.17 16.67
N ILE A 116 10.03 20.43 15.79
CA ILE A 116 9.64 21.78 15.40
C ILE A 116 8.30 22.22 16.03
N LEU A 117 7.69 21.37 16.85
CA LEU A 117 6.42 21.64 17.51
C LEU A 117 6.61 21.94 19.00
N PRO A 118 5.74 22.79 19.61
CA PRO A 118 5.69 22.90 21.06
C PRO A 118 5.44 21.57 21.73
N ALA A 119 5.94 21.38 22.96
CA ALA A 119 5.88 20.10 23.66
C ALA A 119 4.46 19.52 23.75
N TRP A 120 3.43 20.34 24.01
CA TRP A 120 2.05 19.88 24.08
C TRP A 120 1.50 19.39 22.75
N ARG A 121 1.87 20.05 21.63
CA ARG A 121 1.50 19.60 20.28
C ARG A 121 2.24 18.32 19.89
N ALA A 122 3.50 18.21 20.26
CA ALA A 122 4.29 17.02 20.03
C ALA A 122 3.66 15.81 20.73
N GLN A 123 3.23 15.97 22.00
CA GLN A 123 2.53 14.90 22.73
C GLN A 123 1.20 14.54 22.08
N MET A 124 0.38 15.53 21.69
CA MET A 124 -0.87 15.28 20.98
C MET A 124 -0.65 14.50 19.70
N LEU A 125 0.38 14.86 18.91
CA LEU A 125 0.72 14.19 17.67
C LEU A 125 1.10 12.72 17.91
N MET A 126 1.93 12.45 18.92
CA MET A 126 2.36 11.09 19.25
C MET A 126 1.24 10.22 19.82
N HIS A 127 0.21 10.83 20.44
CA HIS A 127 -0.95 10.11 20.97
C HIS A 127 -2.15 10.06 20.01
N ASP A 128 -2.02 10.63 18.82
CA ASP A 128 -3.07 10.57 17.82
C ASP A 128 -3.35 9.12 17.41
N ARG A 129 -4.63 8.76 17.36
CA ARG A 129 -5.06 7.38 17.06
C ARG A 129 -4.61 6.90 15.69
N TYR A 130 -4.69 7.76 14.69
CA TYR A 130 -4.28 7.41 13.34
C TYR A 130 -2.78 7.13 13.27
N HIS A 131 -1.96 8.02 13.85
CA HIS A 131 -0.51 7.84 13.86
C HIS A 131 -0.09 6.59 14.64
N ARG A 132 -0.77 6.31 15.75
CA ARG A 132 -0.53 5.08 16.52
C ARG A 132 -0.89 3.83 15.71
N TYR A 133 -2.01 3.87 14.99
CA TYR A 133 -2.40 2.77 14.10
C TYR A 133 -1.33 2.51 13.05
N VAL A 134 -0.84 3.56 12.38
CA VAL A 134 0.18 3.44 11.33
C VAL A 134 1.50 2.91 11.90
N MET A 135 1.94 3.43 13.07
CA MET A 135 3.16 2.95 13.73
C MET A 135 3.06 1.48 14.14
N ASN A 136 1.90 1.04 14.62
CA ASN A 136 1.69 -0.36 14.99
C ASN A 136 1.71 -1.26 13.75
N ALA A 137 1.09 -0.84 12.66
CA ALA A 137 1.13 -1.59 11.40
C ALA A 137 2.58 -1.74 10.89
N GLU A 138 3.38 -0.67 10.95
CA GLU A 138 4.80 -0.72 10.59
C GLU A 138 5.61 -1.68 11.47
N ARG A 139 5.28 -1.75 12.75
CA ARG A 139 5.96 -2.67 13.69
C ARG A 139 5.67 -4.14 13.35
N GLU A 140 4.48 -4.42 12.86
CA GLU A 140 4.05 -5.77 12.50
C GLU A 140 4.53 -6.23 11.11
N MET A 141 5.08 -5.30 10.32
CA MET A 141 5.65 -5.62 9.02
C MET A 141 6.89 -6.51 9.13
#